data_1011d0eb588f02cfa951578b450efff0
#
_entry.id   1011d0eb588f02cfa951578b450efff0
#
_cell.length_a   1.000
_cell.length_b   1.000
_cell.length_c   1.000
_cell.angle_alpha   90.00
_cell.angle_beta   90.00
_cell.angle_gamma   90.00
#
_symmetry.space_group_name_H-M   'P 1'
#
loop_
_entity.id
_entity.type
_entity.pdbx_description
1 polymer ?
#
loop_
_entity_poly.entity_id
_entity_poly.type
_entity_poly.pdbx_seq_one_letter_code
_entity_poly.pdbx_strand_id
1 'polypeptide(L)'
;FEAELKNPYGITLVAETVTGVSGYLNAFLVGGNLHINTFCVVLAQRGKGIASALMERLLEKAVSEGVEDATLEVREGNIPAQALYRKYGFIPVGVRKRFYRKPEEDAVLMKKEFIHD
;
A
#
# COMPACT_ATOMS: atom_id res chain seq x y z
N PHE A 1 -7.02 14.26 -8.20
CA PHE A 1 -5.59 14.38 -8.48
C PHE A 1 -4.77 13.93 -7.28
N GLU A 2 -3.50 13.80 -7.47
CA GLU A 2 -2.57 13.26 -6.49
C GLU A 2 -1.50 14.27 -6.14
N ALA A 3 -1.04 14.21 -4.89
CA ALA A 3 0.15 14.94 -4.44
C ALA A 3 1.15 13.92 -3.89
N GLU A 4 2.43 14.17 -4.08
CA GLU A 4 3.50 13.34 -3.57
C GLU A 4 4.36 14.16 -2.62
N LEU A 5 4.56 13.63 -1.41
CA LEU A 5 5.41 14.21 -0.40
C LEU A 5 6.57 13.24 -0.15
N LYS A 6 7.80 13.70 -0.38
CA LYS A 6 8.99 12.87 -0.20
C LYS A 6 9.73 13.22 1.08
N ASN A 7 10.31 12.22 1.69
CA ASN A 7 11.31 12.37 2.72
C ASN A 7 12.46 11.38 2.43
N PRO A 8 13.63 11.49 3.13
CA PRO A 8 14.78 10.62 2.83
C PRO A 8 14.51 9.13 2.95
N TYR A 9 13.49 8.75 3.70
CA TYR A 9 13.24 7.34 4.05
C TYR A 9 11.93 6.80 3.49
N GLY A 10 11.13 7.60 2.81
CA GLY A 10 9.84 7.13 2.37
C GLY A 10 9.14 7.97 1.34
N ILE A 11 7.97 7.49 0.97
CA ILE A 11 7.09 8.10 -0.01
C ILE A 11 5.71 8.22 0.61
N THR A 12 5.13 9.41 0.53
CA THR A 12 3.72 9.62 0.92
C THR A 12 2.96 10.12 -0.29
N LEU A 13 1.93 9.39 -0.68
CA LEU A 13 1.01 9.77 -1.76
C LEU A 13 -0.32 10.16 -1.16
N VAL A 14 -0.88 11.26 -1.64
CA VAL A 14 -2.16 11.79 -1.18
C VAL A 14 -3.07 11.95 -2.38
N ALA A 15 -4.28 11.42 -2.29
CA ALA A 15 -5.31 11.64 -3.28
C ALA A 15 -6.26 12.71 -2.76
N GLU A 16 -6.43 13.78 -3.53
CA GLU A 16 -7.30 14.89 -3.17
C GLU A 16 -8.43 15.03 -4.19
N THR A 17 -9.61 15.37 -3.69
CA THR A 17 -10.78 15.70 -4.50
C THR A 17 -11.28 17.08 -4.09
N VAL A 18 -12.35 17.55 -4.70
CA VAL A 18 -12.93 18.85 -4.35
C VAL A 18 -13.38 18.94 -2.89
N THR A 19 -13.57 17.80 -2.23
CA THR A 19 -13.98 17.75 -0.82
C THR A 19 -12.80 17.61 0.16
N GLY A 20 -11.56 17.60 -0.35
CA GLY A 20 -10.35 17.46 0.46
C GLY A 20 -9.62 16.16 0.23
N VAL A 21 -8.88 15.69 1.25
CA VAL A 21 -8.13 14.45 1.16
C VAL A 21 -9.09 13.25 1.12
N SER A 22 -8.99 12.46 0.08
CA SER A 22 -9.84 11.27 -0.12
C SER A 22 -9.13 9.96 0.20
N GLY A 23 -7.81 9.98 0.23
CA GLY A 23 -7.01 8.81 0.58
C GLY A 23 -5.54 9.14 0.66
N TYR A 24 -4.77 8.28 1.31
CA TYR A 24 -3.32 8.42 1.33
C TYR A 24 -2.65 7.07 1.48
N LEU A 25 -1.39 7.04 1.08
CA LEU A 25 -0.54 5.87 1.17
C LEU A 25 0.83 6.32 1.64
N ASN A 26 1.38 5.64 2.64
CA ASN A 26 2.72 5.92 3.15
C ASN A 26 3.55 4.65 3.10
N ALA A 27 4.76 4.76 2.57
CA ALA A 27 5.67 3.63 2.44
C ALA A 27 7.09 4.06 2.78
N PHE A 28 7.88 3.12 3.28
CA PHE A 28 9.29 3.32 3.59
C PHE A 28 10.17 2.50 2.66
N LEU A 29 11.25 3.12 2.20
CA LEU A 29 12.23 2.46 1.35
C LEU A 29 13.48 2.20 2.17
N VAL A 30 13.84 0.92 2.36
CA VAL A 30 15.04 0.49 3.08
C VAL A 30 15.74 -0.57 2.24
N GLY A 31 16.94 -0.27 1.79
CA GLY A 31 17.64 -1.12 0.84
C GLY A 31 16.82 -1.22 -0.44
N GLY A 32 16.61 -2.42 -0.91
CA GLY A 32 15.76 -2.69 -2.08
C GLY A 32 14.31 -2.94 -1.75
N ASN A 33 13.89 -2.82 -0.48
CA ASN A 33 12.53 -3.12 -0.05
C ASN A 33 11.71 -1.86 0.17
N LEU A 34 10.52 -1.84 -0.40
CA LEU A 34 9.52 -0.80 -0.17
C LEU A 34 8.42 -1.40 0.72
N HIS A 35 8.32 -0.93 1.95
CA HIS A 35 7.29 -1.41 2.88
C HIS A 35 6.14 -0.43 2.97
N ILE A 36 4.94 -0.86 2.61
CA ILE A 36 3.73 -0.03 2.70
C ILE A 36 3.29 -0.03 4.16
N ASN A 37 3.41 1.13 4.80
CA ASN A 37 3.10 1.28 6.22
C ASN A 37 1.63 1.59 6.47
N THR A 38 1.06 2.48 5.67
CA THR A 38 -0.34 2.91 5.82
C THR A 38 -0.97 3.09 4.45
N PHE A 39 -2.19 2.60 4.31
CA PHE A 39 -2.96 2.76 3.08
C PHE A 39 -4.42 2.95 3.48
N CYS A 40 -4.97 4.11 3.21
CA CYS A 40 -6.30 4.49 3.67
C CYS A 40 -7.06 5.26 2.59
N VAL A 41 -8.34 4.93 2.42
CA VAL A 41 -9.26 5.69 1.58
C VAL A 41 -10.46 6.07 2.43
N VAL A 42 -10.85 7.34 2.38
CA VAL A 42 -12.02 7.84 3.11
C VAL A 42 -13.25 7.05 2.69
N LEU A 43 -14.05 6.64 3.66
CA LEU A 43 -15.21 5.76 3.43
C LEU A 43 -16.12 6.27 2.32
N ALA A 44 -16.45 7.56 2.32
CA ALA A 44 -17.33 8.17 1.33
C ALA A 44 -16.76 8.14 -0.10
N GLN A 45 -15.46 7.88 -0.24
CA GLN A 45 -14.77 7.86 -1.54
C GLN A 45 -14.39 6.45 -1.99
N ARG A 46 -14.74 5.43 -1.21
CA ARG A 46 -14.45 4.05 -1.58
C ARG A 46 -15.28 3.64 -2.79
N GLY A 47 -14.74 2.75 -3.61
CA GLY A 47 -15.39 2.31 -4.83
C GLY A 47 -15.23 3.24 -6.02
N LYS A 48 -14.46 4.33 -5.88
CA LYS A 48 -14.23 5.31 -6.95
C LYS A 48 -12.86 5.21 -7.59
N GLY A 49 -12.17 4.09 -7.37
CA GLY A 49 -10.86 3.86 -7.98
C GLY A 49 -9.69 4.58 -7.33
N ILE A 50 -9.90 5.24 -6.19
CA ILE A 50 -8.83 5.99 -5.50
C ILE A 50 -7.73 5.06 -5.00
N ALA A 51 -8.11 3.94 -4.39
CA ALA A 51 -7.13 2.96 -3.91
C ALA A 51 -6.27 2.43 -5.04
N SER A 52 -6.89 2.09 -6.18
CA SER A 52 -6.17 1.62 -7.36
C SER A 52 -5.24 2.69 -7.91
N ALA A 53 -5.70 3.95 -7.96
CA ALA A 53 -4.87 5.06 -8.46
C ALA A 53 -3.63 5.27 -7.58
N LEU A 54 -3.80 5.23 -6.26
CA LEU A 54 -2.68 5.35 -5.32
C LEU A 54 -1.70 4.20 -5.48
N MET A 55 -2.20 2.98 -5.58
CA MET A 55 -1.36 1.80 -5.75
C MET A 55 -0.59 1.85 -7.07
N GLU A 56 -1.26 2.20 -8.17
CA GLU A 56 -0.61 2.30 -9.48
C GLU A 56 0.51 3.35 -9.47
N ARG A 57 0.26 4.48 -8.83
CA ARG A 57 1.27 5.54 -8.71
C ARG A 57 2.48 5.07 -7.90
N LEU A 58 2.22 4.37 -6.79
CA LEU A 58 3.31 3.81 -5.97
C LEU A 58 4.15 2.81 -6.75
N LEU A 59 3.50 1.91 -7.48
CA LEU A 59 4.22 0.87 -8.24
C LEU A 59 5.04 1.47 -9.37
N GLU A 60 4.54 2.51 -10.05
CA GLU A 60 5.33 3.24 -11.05
C GLU A 60 6.58 3.83 -10.42
N LYS A 61 6.44 4.44 -9.25
CA LYS A 61 7.54 5.02 -8.51
C LYS A 61 8.56 3.98 -8.11
N ALA A 62 8.08 2.84 -7.62
CA ALA A 62 8.94 1.72 -7.21
C ALA A 62 9.79 1.22 -8.38
N VAL A 63 9.18 1.04 -9.55
CA VAL A 63 9.89 0.61 -10.74
C VAL A 63 10.94 1.65 -11.15
N SER A 64 10.58 2.93 -11.14
CA SER A 64 11.50 4.00 -11.53
C SER A 64 12.71 4.11 -10.59
N GLU A 65 12.56 3.72 -9.33
CA GLU A 65 13.64 3.77 -8.35
C GLU A 65 14.39 2.45 -8.17
N GLY A 66 14.08 1.44 -8.99
CA GLY A 66 14.79 0.17 -8.96
C GLY A 66 14.52 -0.68 -7.72
N VAL A 67 13.35 -0.53 -7.12
CA VAL A 67 12.94 -1.30 -5.94
C VAL A 67 12.89 -2.79 -6.30
N GLU A 68 13.43 -3.65 -5.45
CA GLU A 68 13.46 -5.10 -5.68
C GLU A 68 12.14 -5.76 -5.29
N ASP A 69 11.58 -5.38 -4.15
CA ASP A 69 10.33 -5.92 -3.68
C ASP A 69 9.54 -4.91 -2.84
N ALA A 70 8.26 -5.20 -2.65
CA ALA A 70 7.39 -4.42 -1.78
C ALA A 70 6.65 -5.38 -0.85
N THR A 71 6.47 -4.96 0.40
CA THR A 71 5.77 -5.74 1.43
C THR A 71 4.73 -4.90 2.13
N LEU A 72 3.74 -5.56 2.70
CA LEU A 72 2.71 -4.92 3.52
C LEU A 72 2.12 -5.93 4.50
N GLU A 73 1.49 -5.43 5.57
CA GLU A 73 0.62 -6.23 6.42
C GLU A 73 -0.82 -5.78 6.20
N VAL A 74 -1.74 -6.73 6.21
CA VAL A 74 -3.18 -6.48 6.09
C VAL A 74 -3.92 -7.36 7.06
N ARG A 75 -5.02 -6.84 7.64
CA ARG A 75 -5.84 -7.65 8.55
C ARG A 75 -6.36 -8.88 7.83
N GLU A 76 -6.31 -10.03 8.50
CA GLU A 76 -6.76 -11.29 7.95
C GLU A 76 -8.19 -11.22 7.44
N GLY A 77 -9.06 -10.51 8.14
CA GLY A 77 -10.46 -10.35 7.76
C GLY A 77 -10.74 -9.29 6.70
N ASN A 78 -9.74 -8.52 6.30
CA ASN A 78 -9.94 -7.47 5.30
C ASN A 78 -9.81 -8.04 3.89
N ILE A 79 -10.84 -8.76 3.47
CA ILE A 79 -10.86 -9.45 2.18
C ILE A 79 -10.81 -8.49 0.99
N PRO A 80 -11.54 -7.36 0.98
CA PRO A 80 -11.43 -6.42 -0.15
C PRO A 80 -10.03 -5.86 -0.35
N ALA A 81 -9.30 -5.55 0.74
CA ALA A 81 -7.94 -5.05 0.64
C ALA A 81 -7.00 -6.12 0.10
N GLN A 82 -7.14 -7.36 0.57
CA GLN A 82 -6.32 -8.47 0.06
C GLN A 82 -6.57 -8.68 -1.43
N ALA A 83 -7.83 -8.58 -1.88
CA ALA A 83 -8.16 -8.71 -3.29
C ALA A 83 -7.50 -7.60 -4.12
N LEU A 84 -7.49 -6.36 -3.62
CA LEU A 84 -6.82 -5.25 -4.28
C LEU A 84 -5.32 -5.53 -4.42
N TYR A 85 -4.67 -5.97 -3.34
CA TYR A 85 -3.24 -6.24 -3.37
C TYR A 85 -2.90 -7.39 -4.31
N ARG A 86 -3.71 -8.46 -4.33
CA ARG A 86 -3.53 -9.57 -5.28
C ARG A 86 -3.64 -9.11 -6.73
N LYS A 87 -4.57 -8.20 -7.00
CA LYS A 87 -4.75 -7.63 -8.34
C LYS A 87 -3.45 -7.00 -8.85
N TYR A 88 -2.66 -6.41 -7.95
CA TYR A 88 -1.41 -5.77 -8.30
C TYR A 88 -0.17 -6.66 -8.12
N GLY A 89 -0.37 -7.95 -7.89
CA GLY A 89 0.71 -8.92 -7.87
C GLY A 89 1.31 -9.23 -6.51
N PHE A 90 0.69 -8.77 -5.43
CA PHE A 90 1.08 -9.16 -4.09
C PHE A 90 0.55 -10.54 -3.77
N ILE A 91 1.37 -11.36 -3.13
CA ILE A 91 0.97 -12.71 -2.69
C ILE A 91 1.22 -12.85 -1.19
N PRO A 92 0.41 -13.65 -0.49
CA PRO A 92 0.65 -13.94 0.93
C PRO A 92 1.96 -14.73 1.09
N VAL A 93 2.79 -14.29 2.04
CA VAL A 93 4.06 -14.97 2.33
C VAL A 93 4.22 -15.33 3.80
N GLY A 94 3.30 -14.89 4.66
CA GLY A 94 3.36 -15.22 6.07
C GLY A 94 2.18 -14.64 6.84
N VAL A 95 2.14 -14.96 8.13
CA VAL A 95 1.12 -14.46 9.05
C VAL A 95 1.82 -13.96 10.30
N ARG A 96 1.47 -12.76 10.74
CA ARG A 96 1.92 -12.23 12.02
C ARG A 96 0.78 -12.35 13.01
N LYS A 97 0.92 -13.25 13.97
CA LYS A 97 -0.11 -13.50 14.97
C LYS A 97 -0.31 -12.28 15.85
N ARG A 98 -1.59 -11.93 16.08
CA ARG A 98 -2.01 -10.86 16.99
C ARG A 98 -1.32 -9.52 16.70
N PHE A 99 -1.06 -9.25 15.44
CA PHE A 99 -0.39 -8.02 15.03
C PHE A 99 -1.22 -6.77 15.32
N TYR A 100 -2.53 -6.86 15.06
CA TYR A 100 -3.47 -5.76 15.32
C TYR A 100 -4.12 -5.95 16.70
N ARG A 101 -4.43 -4.84 17.37
CA ARG A 101 -4.91 -4.90 18.74
C ARG A 101 -6.36 -4.49 18.96
N LYS A 102 -6.91 -3.62 18.14
CA LYS A 102 -8.27 -3.10 18.35
C LYS A 102 -9.08 -3.14 17.06
N PRO A 103 -9.76 -4.26 16.78
CA PRO A 103 -9.78 -5.53 17.52
C PRO A 103 -8.49 -6.33 17.31
N GLU A 104 -8.25 -7.29 18.19
CA GLU A 104 -7.12 -8.21 18.03
C GLU A 104 -7.35 -9.06 16.80
N GLU A 105 -6.36 -9.12 15.94
CA GLU A 105 -6.47 -9.84 14.69
C GLU A 105 -5.08 -10.14 14.14
N ASP A 106 -4.94 -11.27 13.47
CA ASP A 106 -3.70 -11.60 12.79
C ASP A 106 -3.53 -10.73 11.54
N ALA A 107 -2.31 -10.49 11.17
CA ALA A 107 -1.96 -9.83 9.91
C ALA A 107 -1.48 -10.85 8.90
N VAL A 108 -1.94 -10.72 7.66
CA VAL A 108 -1.36 -11.44 6.54
C VAL A 108 -0.24 -10.56 5.99
N LEU A 109 0.96 -11.12 5.91
CA LEU A 109 2.10 -10.46 5.27
C LEU A 109 2.06 -10.79 3.79
N MET A 110 2.03 -9.75 2.96
CA MET A 110 1.99 -9.92 1.51
C MET A 110 3.22 -9.28 0.88
N LYS A 111 3.66 -9.85 -0.25
CA LYS A 111 4.88 -9.43 -0.93
C LYS A 111 4.67 -9.43 -2.44
N LYS A 112 5.23 -8.41 -3.08
CA LYS A 112 5.34 -8.33 -4.53
C LYS A 112 6.82 -8.21 -4.89
N GLU A 113 7.28 -9.05 -5.81
CA GLU A 113 8.64 -8.94 -6.36
C GLU A 113 8.57 -8.20 -7.69
N PHE A 114 9.54 -7.32 -7.92
CA PHE A 114 9.67 -6.58 -9.18
C PHE A 114 10.73 -7.26 -10.03
N ILE A 115 10.41 -7.41 -11.32
CA ILE A 115 11.34 -8.00 -12.29
C ILE A 115 12.00 -6.85 -13.03
N HIS A 116 13.33 -6.80 -12.97
CA HIS A 116 14.12 -5.80 -13.67
C HIS A 116 14.96 -6.49 -14.74
N ASP A 117 14.81 -6.03 -15.97
CA ASP A 117 15.57 -6.54 -17.10
C ASP A 117 16.85 -5.73 -17.34
#